data_b80863630d1e08880709c47a9f71c865
#
_entry.id   b80863630d1e08880709c47a9f71c865
#
_cell.length_a   1.000
_cell.length_b   1.000
_cell.length_c   1.000
_cell.angle_alpha   90.00
_cell.angle_beta   90.00
_cell.angle_gamma   90.00
#
_symmetry.space_group_name_H-M   'P 1'
#
loop_
_entity.id
_entity.type
_entity.pdbx_description
1 polymer ?
#
loop_
_entity_poly.entity_id
_entity_poly.type
_entity_poly.pdbx_seq_one_letter_code
_entity_poly.pdbx_strand_id
1 'polypeptide(L)'
;MSKAFLVLDDGRIFEGSSWATTGKTFGEAVFQTGMTGYQETLTDPSYHKQVVVMTAPHIGNTGVNTFDNESKKYWVAGFVVRNPSTLTSNWRSENDLEAELINQGIVGIQGVDTRAITRHLRDRGAMRVGIFSDLELTREEMVIEVRKQPAMSGAYLSDDVSTSETYVVPAIGQKRFTVAALDLGIKGATPRAMAERGIEVHVMPYNSTFEEIQAINPDGVFLSNGPGDPATMTETIDLVRKVLAEEIPVFGICFGHQILGRALGFETYKLQFGHRGINQPVLDRKTGKVEITAHNHGFALQAPTDGDFSTVYGPGHVTHVSLNDGVVEGLELSERGAFSVQYHPEAAAGPHDAAYLFDRFVHLMVQYPRKVEAL
;
A
#
# COMPACT_ATOMS: atom_id res chain seq x y z
N MET A 1 -26.39 9.37 18.13
CA MET A 1 -25.60 9.58 16.90
C MET A 1 -26.01 10.94 16.34
N SER A 2 -25.04 11.82 16.14
CA SER A 2 -25.29 13.14 15.54
C SER A 2 -25.25 13.05 14.02
N LYS A 3 -25.75 14.08 13.39
CA LYS A 3 -25.73 14.22 11.93
C LYS A 3 -24.28 14.39 11.44
N ALA A 4 -23.92 13.72 10.34
CA ALA A 4 -22.62 13.82 9.72
C ALA A 4 -22.72 13.98 8.20
N PHE A 5 -21.69 14.57 7.60
CA PHE A 5 -21.63 14.84 6.16
C PHE A 5 -20.29 14.33 5.60
N LEU A 6 -20.37 13.58 4.51
CA LEU A 6 -19.24 13.32 3.63
C LEU A 6 -19.31 14.31 2.46
N VAL A 7 -18.30 15.14 2.32
CA VAL A 7 -18.27 16.26 1.38
C VAL A 7 -17.10 16.07 0.41
N LEU A 8 -17.40 16.02 -0.89
CA LEU A 8 -16.43 15.90 -1.96
C LEU A 8 -16.04 17.28 -2.52
N ASP A 9 -14.87 17.42 -3.09
CA ASP A 9 -14.35 18.72 -3.59
C ASP A 9 -15.10 19.25 -4.82
N ASP A 10 -15.83 18.40 -5.54
CA ASP A 10 -16.72 18.82 -6.61
C ASP A 10 -18.04 19.42 -6.12
N GLY A 11 -18.26 19.39 -4.79
CA GLY A 11 -19.44 19.95 -4.13
C GLY A 11 -20.52 18.92 -3.83
N ARG A 12 -20.34 17.65 -4.18
CA ARG A 12 -21.30 16.60 -3.82
C ARG A 12 -21.22 16.28 -2.34
N ILE A 13 -22.38 16.17 -1.69
CA ILE A 13 -22.52 15.92 -0.25
C ILE A 13 -23.40 14.69 -0.06
N PHE A 14 -22.96 13.80 0.83
CA PHE A 14 -23.71 12.65 1.31
C PHE A 14 -23.97 12.82 2.81
N GLU A 15 -25.22 12.73 3.20
CA GLU A 15 -25.65 12.86 4.58
C GLU A 15 -25.79 11.49 5.24
N GLY A 16 -25.29 11.37 6.45
CA GLY A 16 -25.35 10.17 7.29
C GLY A 16 -25.33 10.51 8.76
N SER A 17 -24.85 9.60 9.57
CA SER A 17 -24.70 9.77 11.02
C SER A 17 -23.24 9.62 11.42
N SER A 18 -22.83 10.33 12.47
CA SER A 18 -21.50 10.16 13.07
C SER A 18 -21.34 8.72 13.57
N TRP A 19 -20.15 8.21 13.39
CA TRP A 19 -19.75 6.89 13.86
C TRP A 19 -18.29 6.94 14.30
N ALA A 20 -17.94 6.20 15.38
CA ALA A 20 -16.64 6.26 16.01
C ALA A 20 -16.31 7.68 16.53
N THR A 21 -15.13 8.25 16.24
CA THR A 21 -14.75 9.60 16.67
C THR A 21 -15.53 10.66 15.91
N THR A 22 -16.01 11.69 16.62
CA THR A 22 -16.67 12.87 16.03
C THR A 22 -15.68 13.99 15.73
N GLY A 23 -16.07 14.92 14.85
CA GLY A 23 -15.26 16.06 14.46
C GLY A 23 -15.12 16.21 12.96
N LYS A 24 -13.95 16.66 12.49
CA LYS A 24 -13.64 16.75 11.07
C LYS A 24 -12.34 16.06 10.71
N THR A 25 -12.30 15.46 9.52
CA THR A 25 -11.09 14.88 8.91
C THR A 25 -11.10 15.11 7.42
N PHE A 26 -9.90 15.07 6.80
CA PHE A 26 -9.71 15.28 5.38
C PHE A 26 -8.77 14.24 4.78
N GLY A 27 -8.94 13.97 3.49
CA GLY A 27 -8.06 13.06 2.75
C GLY A 27 -8.47 12.92 1.29
N GLU A 28 -7.93 11.92 0.62
CA GLU A 28 -8.41 11.49 -0.69
C GLU A 28 -9.48 10.43 -0.50
N ALA A 29 -10.66 10.61 -1.14
CA ALA A 29 -11.70 9.61 -1.15
C ALA A 29 -11.29 8.44 -2.04
N VAL A 30 -11.26 7.24 -1.45
CA VAL A 30 -10.98 5.99 -2.14
C VAL A 30 -12.00 4.93 -1.74
N PHE A 31 -12.28 3.95 -2.60
CA PHE A 31 -13.19 2.86 -2.25
C PHE A 31 -12.47 1.52 -2.26
N GLN A 32 -12.82 0.68 -1.28
CA GLN A 32 -12.28 -0.67 -1.11
C GLN A 32 -13.39 -1.69 -1.42
N THR A 33 -13.12 -2.61 -2.35
CA THR A 33 -14.10 -3.59 -2.82
C THR A 33 -14.07 -4.92 -2.05
N GLY A 34 -13.10 -5.11 -1.16
CA GLY A 34 -13.02 -6.30 -0.31
C GLY A 34 -14.24 -6.45 0.60
N MET A 35 -14.74 -7.66 0.73
CA MET A 35 -15.84 -7.99 1.66
C MET A 35 -15.33 -8.28 3.07
N THR A 36 -14.03 -8.52 3.23
CA THR A 36 -13.31 -8.82 4.46
C THR A 36 -12.01 -8.01 4.49
N GLY A 37 -11.25 -8.10 5.59
CA GLY A 37 -9.94 -7.46 5.68
C GLY A 37 -10.00 -5.95 5.95
N TYR A 38 -11.06 -5.50 6.63
CA TYR A 38 -11.16 -4.08 6.97
C TYR A 38 -10.12 -3.65 8.01
N GLN A 39 -9.71 -4.54 8.94
CA GLN A 39 -8.69 -4.24 9.94
C GLN A 39 -7.33 -4.08 9.28
N GLU A 40 -6.96 -4.96 8.37
CA GLU A 40 -5.75 -4.88 7.57
C GLU A 40 -5.74 -3.60 6.72
N THR A 41 -6.89 -3.23 6.13
CA THR A 41 -7.05 -1.95 5.41
C THR A 41 -6.82 -0.74 6.31
N LEU A 42 -7.38 -0.74 7.53
CA LEU A 42 -7.26 0.37 8.48
C LEU A 42 -5.83 0.55 9.01
N THR A 43 -5.08 -0.55 9.14
CA THR A 43 -3.73 -0.58 9.70
C THR A 43 -2.62 -0.58 8.64
N ASP A 44 -2.95 -0.65 7.33
CA ASP A 44 -2.00 -0.53 6.23
C ASP A 44 -1.53 0.93 6.06
N PRO A 45 -0.23 1.23 6.25
CA PRO A 45 0.31 2.58 6.08
C PRO A 45 0.05 3.19 4.70
N SER A 46 -0.15 2.38 3.66
CA SER A 46 -0.44 2.85 2.31
C SER A 46 -1.76 3.62 2.19
N TYR A 47 -2.68 3.49 3.19
CA TYR A 47 -3.90 4.30 3.26
C TYR A 47 -3.73 5.64 4.00
N HIS A 48 -2.51 6.01 4.36
CA HIS A 48 -2.28 7.31 5.03
C HIS A 48 -2.81 8.48 4.19
N LYS A 49 -3.50 9.42 4.84
CA LYS A 49 -4.22 10.56 4.20
C LYS A 49 -5.35 10.15 3.23
N GLN A 50 -5.88 8.94 3.35
CA GLN A 50 -7.05 8.51 2.56
C GLN A 50 -8.27 8.30 3.45
N VAL A 51 -9.43 8.71 2.96
CA VAL A 51 -10.73 8.38 3.54
C VAL A 51 -11.29 7.19 2.77
N VAL A 52 -11.39 6.07 3.47
CA VAL A 52 -11.72 4.78 2.86
C VAL A 52 -13.23 4.53 2.91
N VAL A 53 -13.84 4.32 1.75
CA VAL A 53 -15.24 3.95 1.59
C VAL A 53 -15.33 2.45 1.36
N MET A 54 -15.93 1.73 2.30
CA MET A 54 -16.18 0.30 2.13
C MET A 54 -17.41 0.07 1.25
N THR A 55 -17.23 -0.71 0.17
CA THR A 55 -18.35 -1.03 -0.74
C THR A 55 -19.24 -2.15 -0.17
N ALA A 56 -18.68 -3.03 0.67
CA ALA A 56 -19.44 -4.05 1.38
C ALA A 56 -20.41 -3.37 2.36
N PRO A 57 -21.72 -3.75 2.35
CA PRO A 57 -22.73 -3.03 3.12
C PRO A 57 -22.59 -3.22 4.63
N HIS A 58 -22.05 -4.34 5.11
CA HIS A 58 -21.88 -4.65 6.52
C HIS A 58 -20.40 -4.79 6.87
N ILE A 59 -19.93 -3.99 7.82
CA ILE A 59 -18.53 -3.94 8.27
C ILE A 59 -18.48 -4.03 9.79
N GLY A 60 -17.48 -4.74 10.34
CA GLY A 60 -17.26 -4.85 11.78
C GLY A 60 -17.72 -6.17 12.41
N ASN A 61 -18.37 -7.05 11.65
CA ASN A 61 -18.93 -8.30 12.16
C ASN A 61 -17.89 -9.32 12.67
N THR A 62 -16.66 -9.25 12.20
CA THR A 62 -15.56 -10.11 12.69
C THR A 62 -14.82 -9.51 13.88
N GLY A 63 -15.16 -8.28 14.29
CA GLY A 63 -14.42 -7.55 15.33
C GLY A 63 -13.01 -7.18 14.87
N VAL A 64 -12.13 -6.94 15.84
CA VAL A 64 -10.70 -6.68 15.64
C VAL A 64 -9.88 -7.55 16.60
N ASN A 65 -8.62 -7.81 16.25
CA ASN A 65 -7.68 -8.58 17.05
C ASN A 65 -6.24 -8.12 16.80
N THR A 66 -5.29 -8.58 17.61
CA THR A 66 -3.88 -8.17 17.53
C THR A 66 -3.11 -8.77 16.36
N PHE A 67 -3.58 -9.89 15.78
CA PHE A 67 -2.88 -10.62 14.71
C PHE A 67 -3.07 -10.01 13.33
N ASP A 68 -4.24 -9.42 13.07
CA ASP A 68 -4.64 -8.91 11.75
C ASP A 68 -4.17 -7.45 11.54
N ASN A 69 -3.36 -6.90 12.45
CA ASN A 69 -2.75 -5.61 12.28
C ASN A 69 -1.53 -5.67 11.33
N GLU A 70 -1.53 -4.81 10.33
CA GLU A 70 -0.41 -4.61 9.42
C GLU A 70 0.64 -3.62 9.95
N SER A 71 0.28 -2.85 10.98
CA SER A 71 1.19 -1.94 11.67
C SER A 71 0.68 -1.59 13.07
N LYS A 72 1.40 -0.70 13.78
CA LYS A 72 1.13 -0.35 15.19
C LYS A 72 -0.08 0.57 15.39
N LYS A 73 -0.63 1.19 14.33
CA LYS A 73 -1.76 2.14 14.43
C LYS A 73 -2.66 2.09 13.20
N TYR A 74 -3.80 2.75 13.28
CA TYR A 74 -4.69 2.98 12.14
C TYR A 74 -4.22 4.21 11.36
N TRP A 75 -4.14 4.07 10.03
CA TRP A 75 -3.55 5.10 9.17
C TRP A 75 -4.56 5.88 8.34
N VAL A 76 -5.75 5.32 8.16
CA VAL A 76 -6.79 5.98 7.38
C VAL A 76 -7.14 7.35 7.97
N ALA A 77 -7.34 8.35 7.12
CA ALA A 77 -7.78 9.67 7.56
C ALA A 77 -9.24 9.65 8.06
N GLY A 78 -10.05 8.75 7.52
CA GLY A 78 -11.43 8.58 7.92
C GLY A 78 -12.01 7.29 7.34
N PHE A 79 -13.14 6.85 7.90
CA PHE A 79 -13.75 5.58 7.52
C PHE A 79 -15.25 5.72 7.25
N VAL A 80 -15.67 5.21 6.08
CA VAL A 80 -17.04 5.40 5.56
C VAL A 80 -17.68 4.05 5.35
N VAL A 81 -18.80 3.80 6.03
CA VAL A 81 -19.52 2.54 5.97
C VAL A 81 -21.02 2.77 5.79
N ARG A 82 -21.73 1.79 5.23
CA ARG A 82 -23.16 1.83 5.18
C ARG A 82 -23.81 1.41 6.49
N ASN A 83 -23.50 0.19 6.95
CA ASN A 83 -24.07 -0.39 8.15
C ASN A 83 -22.93 -1.03 8.98
N PRO A 84 -22.41 -0.37 10.01
CA PRO A 84 -21.49 -1.02 10.92
C PRO A 84 -22.21 -2.07 11.76
N SER A 85 -21.54 -3.17 12.02
CA SER A 85 -22.06 -4.22 12.90
C SER A 85 -22.04 -3.73 14.35
N THR A 86 -23.15 -3.88 15.04
CA THR A 86 -23.25 -3.60 16.49
C THR A 86 -22.87 -4.79 17.35
N LEU A 87 -22.69 -5.96 16.72
CA LEU A 87 -22.30 -7.20 17.39
C LEU A 87 -21.16 -7.86 16.61
N THR A 88 -20.13 -8.24 17.32
CA THR A 88 -19.06 -9.08 16.79
C THR A 88 -19.43 -10.54 16.92
N SER A 89 -19.17 -11.35 15.89
CA SER A 89 -19.48 -12.77 15.88
C SER A 89 -18.33 -13.54 15.21
N ASN A 90 -17.17 -13.52 15.85
CA ASN A 90 -16.00 -14.28 15.39
C ASN A 90 -15.17 -14.72 16.60
N TRP A 91 -14.69 -15.96 16.58
CA TRP A 91 -13.89 -16.55 17.66
C TRP A 91 -12.53 -15.85 17.87
N ARG A 92 -12.02 -15.12 16.85
CA ARG A 92 -10.77 -14.35 16.92
C ARG A 92 -10.97 -12.92 17.41
N SER A 93 -12.21 -12.47 17.62
CA SER A 93 -12.49 -11.09 18.06
C SER A 93 -11.98 -10.88 19.48
N GLU A 94 -11.17 -9.85 19.66
CA GLU A 94 -10.67 -9.36 20.95
C GLU A 94 -11.41 -8.07 21.36
N ASN A 95 -11.87 -7.28 20.38
CA ASN A 95 -12.62 -6.02 20.60
C ASN A 95 -13.59 -5.79 19.44
N ASP A 96 -14.53 -4.85 19.60
CA ASP A 96 -15.35 -4.36 18.50
C ASP A 96 -14.65 -3.24 17.71
N LEU A 97 -15.04 -3.12 16.43
CA LEU A 97 -14.41 -2.17 15.51
C LEU A 97 -14.67 -0.71 15.91
N GLU A 98 -15.87 -0.37 16.42
CA GLU A 98 -16.20 1.01 16.80
C GLU A 98 -15.35 1.49 17.98
N ALA A 99 -15.21 0.65 19.01
CA ALA A 99 -14.35 0.95 20.15
C ALA A 99 -12.91 1.17 19.74
N GLU A 100 -12.39 0.33 18.82
CA GLU A 100 -11.01 0.48 18.35
C GLU A 100 -10.82 1.74 17.49
N LEU A 101 -11.76 2.09 16.61
CA LEU A 101 -11.73 3.34 15.86
C LEU A 101 -11.75 4.57 16.78
N ILE A 102 -12.50 4.53 17.88
CA ILE A 102 -12.50 5.60 18.91
C ILE A 102 -11.14 5.68 19.58
N ASN A 103 -10.57 4.54 20.00
CA ASN A 103 -9.23 4.49 20.62
C ASN A 103 -8.15 5.09 19.73
N GLN A 104 -8.25 4.87 18.42
CA GLN A 104 -7.31 5.36 17.40
C GLN A 104 -7.65 6.80 16.92
N GLY A 105 -8.74 7.38 17.38
CA GLY A 105 -9.15 8.74 17.00
C GLY A 105 -9.64 8.86 15.54
N ILE A 106 -10.11 7.78 14.93
CA ILE A 106 -10.56 7.78 13.54
C ILE A 106 -11.97 8.33 13.43
N VAL A 107 -12.13 9.39 12.64
CA VAL A 107 -13.45 9.96 12.32
C VAL A 107 -14.19 9.09 11.34
N GLY A 108 -15.40 8.68 11.69
CA GLY A 108 -16.24 7.81 10.86
C GLY A 108 -17.59 8.40 10.52
N ILE A 109 -18.17 7.92 9.41
CA ILE A 109 -19.54 8.21 9.01
C ILE A 109 -20.23 6.91 8.57
N GLN A 110 -21.48 6.74 9.03
CA GLN A 110 -22.31 5.61 8.68
C GLN A 110 -23.66 6.04 8.06
N GLY A 111 -24.39 5.08 7.49
CA GLY A 111 -25.72 5.31 6.94
C GLY A 111 -25.74 6.01 5.57
N VAL A 112 -24.56 6.27 4.99
CA VAL A 112 -24.44 6.87 3.67
C VAL A 112 -24.63 5.82 2.55
N ASP A 113 -25.05 6.27 1.37
CA ASP A 113 -25.10 5.41 0.18
C ASP A 113 -23.70 5.18 -0.40
N THR A 114 -22.97 4.19 0.15
CA THR A 114 -21.63 3.84 -0.29
C THR A 114 -21.58 3.40 -1.75
N ARG A 115 -22.66 2.82 -2.30
CA ARG A 115 -22.76 2.47 -3.72
C ARG A 115 -22.79 3.73 -4.60
N ALA A 116 -23.57 4.75 -4.22
CA ALA A 116 -23.61 6.02 -4.95
C ALA A 116 -22.26 6.74 -4.88
N ILE A 117 -21.58 6.72 -3.72
CA ILE A 117 -20.24 7.28 -3.55
C ILE A 117 -19.25 6.55 -4.47
N THR A 118 -19.22 5.22 -4.43
CA THR A 118 -18.32 4.39 -5.26
C THR A 118 -18.50 4.65 -6.75
N ARG A 119 -19.76 4.71 -7.23
CA ARG A 119 -20.06 5.05 -8.64
C ARG A 119 -19.56 6.44 -9.00
N HIS A 120 -19.75 7.41 -8.12
CA HIS A 120 -19.30 8.77 -8.33
C HIS A 120 -17.77 8.84 -8.46
N LEU A 121 -17.03 8.21 -7.54
CA LEU A 121 -15.57 8.15 -7.58
C LEU A 121 -15.04 7.38 -8.79
N ARG A 122 -15.73 6.30 -9.21
CA ARG A 122 -15.36 5.57 -10.43
C ARG A 122 -15.50 6.44 -11.68
N ASP A 123 -16.60 7.22 -11.76
CA ASP A 123 -16.92 8.00 -12.95
C ASP A 123 -16.15 9.34 -13.00
N ARG A 124 -15.80 9.93 -11.84
CA ARG A 124 -15.15 11.25 -11.71
C ARG A 124 -13.69 11.20 -11.27
N GLY A 125 -13.26 10.08 -10.71
CA GLY A 125 -11.92 9.88 -10.15
C GLY A 125 -11.88 10.02 -8.63
N ALA A 126 -10.78 9.54 -8.05
CA ALA A 126 -10.43 9.80 -6.67
C ALA A 126 -10.22 11.32 -6.47
N MET A 127 -10.78 11.85 -5.39
CA MET A 127 -10.81 13.30 -5.16
C MET A 127 -10.69 13.64 -3.66
N ARG A 128 -10.41 14.89 -3.36
CA ARG A 128 -10.38 15.38 -1.97
C ARG A 128 -11.75 15.25 -1.33
N VAL A 129 -11.74 14.90 -0.06
CA VAL A 129 -12.95 14.67 0.72
C VAL A 129 -12.76 15.14 2.16
N GLY A 130 -13.86 15.50 2.80
CA GLY A 130 -13.94 15.71 4.25
C GLY A 130 -15.11 14.96 4.85
N ILE A 131 -14.94 14.46 6.08
CA ILE A 131 -16.03 14.02 6.95
C ILE A 131 -16.21 15.10 8.01
N PHE A 132 -17.46 15.50 8.24
CA PHE A 132 -17.83 16.53 9.20
C PHE A 132 -18.96 16.04 10.09
N SER A 133 -18.78 16.12 11.42
CA SER A 133 -19.81 15.84 12.41
C SER A 133 -19.67 16.79 13.60
N ASP A 134 -20.78 17.11 14.26
CA ASP A 134 -20.84 17.98 15.44
C ASP A 134 -20.20 19.37 15.24
N LEU A 135 -20.39 19.95 14.04
CA LEU A 135 -19.84 21.26 13.68
C LEU A 135 -20.94 22.18 13.16
N GLU A 136 -20.89 23.45 13.54
CA GLU A 136 -21.75 24.52 13.03
C GLU A 136 -21.18 25.14 11.74
N LEU A 137 -21.09 24.33 10.67
CA LEU A 137 -20.64 24.76 9.35
C LEU A 137 -21.78 24.61 8.34
N THR A 138 -21.93 25.59 7.47
CA THR A 138 -22.80 25.49 6.31
C THR A 138 -22.22 24.50 5.29
N ARG A 139 -23.05 24.01 4.37
CA ARG A 139 -22.60 23.11 3.30
C ARG A 139 -21.54 23.75 2.40
N GLU A 140 -21.70 25.04 2.13
CA GLU A 140 -20.78 25.86 1.34
C GLU A 140 -19.40 25.97 2.02
N GLU A 141 -19.39 26.24 3.32
CA GLU A 141 -18.15 26.30 4.12
C GLU A 141 -17.44 24.95 4.17
N MET A 142 -18.16 23.84 4.31
CA MET A 142 -17.57 22.49 4.26
C MET A 142 -16.88 22.22 2.92
N VAL A 143 -17.52 22.57 1.79
CA VAL A 143 -16.91 22.44 0.45
C VAL A 143 -15.65 23.29 0.32
N ILE A 144 -15.67 24.52 0.82
CA ILE A 144 -14.50 25.40 0.81
C ILE A 144 -13.36 24.78 1.61
N GLU A 145 -13.63 24.22 2.80
CA GLU A 145 -12.62 23.55 3.62
C GLU A 145 -11.98 22.35 2.90
N VAL A 146 -12.79 21.53 2.21
CA VAL A 146 -12.30 20.38 1.43
C VAL A 146 -11.40 20.85 0.28
N ARG A 147 -11.77 21.90 -0.44
CA ARG A 147 -11.02 22.44 -1.58
C ARG A 147 -9.68 23.04 -1.21
N LYS A 148 -9.50 23.48 0.04
CA LYS A 148 -8.22 23.98 0.58
C LYS A 148 -7.20 22.87 0.82
N GLN A 149 -7.63 21.60 0.91
CA GLN A 149 -6.72 20.49 1.23
C GLN A 149 -5.78 20.19 0.05
N PRO A 150 -4.55 19.71 0.32
CA PRO A 150 -3.64 19.27 -0.73
C PRO A 150 -4.21 18.07 -1.48
N ALA A 151 -3.78 17.89 -2.72
CA ALA A 151 -4.05 16.69 -3.49
C ALA A 151 -3.04 15.58 -3.16
N MET A 152 -3.36 14.32 -3.51
CA MET A 152 -2.43 13.21 -3.38
C MET A 152 -1.26 13.30 -4.36
N SER A 153 -1.49 13.85 -5.56
CA SER A 153 -0.41 14.14 -6.50
C SER A 153 0.53 15.19 -5.92
N GLY A 154 1.82 14.90 -5.88
CA GLY A 154 2.85 15.71 -5.24
C GLY A 154 2.94 15.52 -3.71
N ALA A 155 2.18 14.60 -3.12
CA ALA A 155 2.23 14.34 -1.69
C ALA A 155 3.44 13.46 -1.32
N TYR A 156 4.33 14.01 -0.50
CA TYR A 156 5.44 13.30 0.11
C TYR A 156 5.01 12.83 1.50
N LEU A 157 4.82 11.51 1.69
CA LEU A 157 4.23 10.94 2.91
C LEU A 157 5.09 9.90 3.62
N SER A 158 6.25 9.55 3.09
CA SER A 158 7.11 8.52 3.67
C SER A 158 7.65 8.89 5.05
N ASP A 159 7.85 10.19 5.33
CA ASP A 159 8.22 10.69 6.66
C ASP A 159 7.20 10.32 7.76
N ASP A 160 5.92 10.32 7.41
CA ASP A 160 4.84 10.09 8.36
C ASP A 160 4.71 8.61 8.75
N VAL A 161 5.16 7.68 7.88
CA VAL A 161 4.88 6.24 7.99
C VAL A 161 6.10 5.37 8.23
N SER A 162 7.29 5.82 7.86
CA SER A 162 8.54 5.09 8.03
C SER A 162 8.95 4.96 9.48
N THR A 163 9.69 3.89 9.79
CA THR A 163 10.39 3.78 11.08
C THR A 163 11.43 4.89 11.24
N SER A 164 11.63 5.35 12.46
CA SER A 164 12.68 6.32 12.79
C SER A 164 14.05 5.68 13.04
N GLU A 165 14.08 4.38 13.32
CA GLU A 165 15.29 3.61 13.65
C GLU A 165 15.23 2.24 12.99
N THR A 166 16.39 1.73 12.61
CA THR A 166 16.50 0.37 12.08
C THR A 166 16.14 -0.65 13.16
N TYR A 167 15.25 -1.58 12.79
CA TYR A 167 14.95 -2.74 13.63
C TYR A 167 15.11 -4.04 12.84
N VAL A 168 15.34 -5.14 13.56
CA VAL A 168 15.59 -6.45 12.96
C VAL A 168 14.43 -7.40 13.22
N VAL A 169 13.95 -8.03 12.16
CA VAL A 169 13.04 -9.17 12.23
C VAL A 169 13.89 -10.42 11.98
N PRO A 170 14.12 -11.25 13.01
CA PRO A 170 14.99 -12.42 12.89
C PRO A 170 14.40 -13.48 11.98
N ALA A 171 15.24 -14.23 11.30
CA ALA A 171 14.81 -15.40 10.53
C ALA A 171 14.14 -16.44 11.43
N ILE A 172 13.06 -17.04 10.92
CA ILE A 172 12.44 -18.20 11.57
C ILE A 172 13.20 -19.46 11.14
N GLY A 173 13.75 -20.16 12.12
CA GLY A 173 14.62 -21.31 11.87
C GLY A 173 16.07 -20.92 11.55
N GLN A 174 16.69 -21.61 10.59
CA GLN A 174 18.07 -21.34 10.20
C GLN A 174 18.15 -20.09 9.33
N LYS A 175 18.93 -19.10 9.76
CA LYS A 175 19.25 -17.93 8.93
C LYS A 175 20.01 -18.35 7.68
N ARG A 176 19.52 -17.92 6.52
CA ARG A 176 20.12 -18.17 5.20
C ARG A 176 20.59 -16.89 4.53
N PHE A 177 19.83 -15.80 4.68
CA PHE A 177 20.06 -14.53 4.03
C PHE A 177 19.82 -13.36 4.98
N THR A 178 20.41 -12.22 4.65
CA THR A 178 20.17 -10.92 5.27
C THR A 178 19.62 -9.98 4.22
N VAL A 179 18.50 -9.29 4.51
CA VAL A 179 17.87 -8.31 3.62
C VAL A 179 17.81 -6.96 4.30
N ALA A 180 18.23 -5.91 3.59
CA ALA A 180 17.96 -4.53 3.95
C ALA A 180 16.62 -4.11 3.32
N ALA A 181 15.60 -3.86 4.16
CA ALA A 181 14.28 -3.45 3.72
C ALA A 181 14.07 -1.96 3.99
N LEU A 182 13.90 -1.15 2.94
CA LEU A 182 13.54 0.26 3.08
C LEU A 182 12.08 0.38 3.46
N ASP A 183 11.83 1.00 4.61
CA ASP A 183 10.49 1.22 5.14
C ASP A 183 9.87 2.48 4.54
N LEU A 184 9.13 2.29 3.44
CA LEU A 184 8.32 3.32 2.80
C LEU A 184 6.88 3.35 3.35
N GLY A 185 6.59 2.50 4.33
CA GLY A 185 5.27 2.22 4.91
C GLY A 185 5.01 0.71 4.93
N ILE A 186 6.00 -0.07 5.41
CA ILE A 186 5.99 -1.54 5.35
C ILE A 186 4.85 -2.15 6.15
N LYS A 187 4.18 -3.13 5.57
CA LYS A 187 3.18 -3.97 6.25
C LYS A 187 3.87 -5.07 7.05
N GLY A 188 3.35 -5.38 8.25
CA GLY A 188 3.92 -6.39 9.14
C GLY A 188 3.97 -7.80 8.57
N ALA A 189 3.06 -8.13 7.66
CA ALA A 189 3.04 -9.43 6.96
C ALA A 189 4.29 -9.62 6.08
N THR A 190 4.85 -8.55 5.50
CA THR A 190 5.97 -8.62 4.55
C THR A 190 7.26 -9.16 5.18
N PRO A 191 7.83 -8.55 6.24
CA PRO A 191 9.04 -9.09 6.87
C PRO A 191 8.80 -10.45 7.51
N ARG A 192 7.57 -10.76 7.96
CA ARG A 192 7.20 -12.08 8.46
C ARG A 192 7.29 -13.14 7.36
N ALA A 193 6.73 -12.87 6.17
CA ALA A 193 6.81 -13.78 5.02
C ALA A 193 8.26 -14.06 4.58
N MET A 194 9.16 -13.06 4.69
CA MET A 194 10.58 -13.24 4.46
C MET A 194 11.25 -14.08 5.58
N ALA A 195 10.93 -13.79 6.85
CA ALA A 195 11.49 -14.49 8.00
C ALA A 195 11.17 -15.99 7.98
N GLU A 196 9.96 -16.38 7.56
CA GLU A 196 9.53 -17.78 7.36
C GLU A 196 10.38 -18.53 6.32
N ARG A 197 11.09 -17.80 5.44
CA ARG A 197 12.01 -18.34 4.41
C ARG A 197 13.49 -18.30 4.83
N GLY A 198 13.75 -18.06 6.12
CA GLY A 198 15.11 -17.98 6.66
C GLY A 198 15.83 -16.69 6.32
N ILE A 199 15.10 -15.60 6.06
CA ILE A 199 15.66 -14.27 5.82
C ILE A 199 15.61 -13.47 7.11
N GLU A 200 16.75 -12.96 7.58
CA GLU A 200 16.81 -11.91 8.57
C GLU A 200 16.60 -10.56 7.89
N VAL A 201 15.58 -9.81 8.32
CA VAL A 201 15.18 -8.55 7.69
C VAL A 201 15.55 -7.37 8.58
N HIS A 202 16.44 -6.51 8.09
CA HIS A 202 16.76 -5.22 8.69
C HIS A 202 15.85 -4.17 8.09
N VAL A 203 14.81 -3.79 8.81
CA VAL A 203 13.87 -2.76 8.37
C VAL A 203 14.47 -1.41 8.71
N MET A 204 14.81 -0.64 7.68
CA MET A 204 15.55 0.61 7.76
C MET A 204 14.65 1.80 7.41
N PRO A 205 14.91 2.99 7.95
CA PRO A 205 14.25 4.21 7.51
C PRO A 205 14.33 4.40 5.98
N TYR A 206 13.27 4.99 5.39
CA TYR A 206 13.21 5.25 3.93
C TYR A 206 14.37 6.12 3.42
N ASN A 207 14.91 6.99 4.27
CA ASN A 207 16.00 7.92 3.99
C ASN A 207 17.40 7.41 4.37
N SER A 208 17.53 6.11 4.63
CA SER A 208 18.84 5.50 4.89
C SER A 208 19.77 5.69 3.71
N THR A 209 21.06 5.86 4.01
CA THR A 209 22.12 6.03 3.00
C THR A 209 22.54 4.69 2.40
N PHE A 210 23.22 4.75 1.26
CA PHE A 210 23.79 3.54 0.64
C PHE A 210 24.86 2.90 1.54
N GLU A 211 25.65 3.70 2.24
CA GLU A 211 26.69 3.28 3.18
C GLU A 211 26.08 2.51 4.37
N GLU A 212 24.93 2.96 4.88
CA GLU A 212 24.21 2.25 5.96
C GLU A 212 23.67 0.91 5.47
N ILE A 213 23.15 0.82 4.23
CA ILE A 213 22.76 -0.45 3.61
C ILE A 213 23.97 -1.38 3.47
N GLN A 214 25.11 -0.86 2.97
CA GLN A 214 26.33 -1.64 2.83
C GLN A 214 26.87 -2.16 4.17
N ALA A 215 26.74 -1.38 5.25
CA ALA A 215 27.19 -1.77 6.59
C ALA A 215 26.49 -3.03 7.13
N ILE A 216 25.22 -3.27 6.72
CA ILE A 216 24.48 -4.49 7.05
C ILE A 216 25.03 -5.70 6.29
N ASN A 217 25.74 -5.48 5.19
CA ASN A 217 26.21 -6.51 4.27
C ASN A 217 25.07 -7.41 3.75
N PRO A 218 23.98 -6.86 3.16
CA PRO A 218 22.81 -7.62 2.80
C PRO A 218 23.02 -8.46 1.55
N ASP A 219 22.33 -9.60 1.48
CA ASP A 219 22.24 -10.45 0.29
C ASP A 219 21.23 -9.89 -0.74
N GLY A 220 20.34 -9.01 -0.29
CA GLY A 220 19.36 -8.33 -1.15
C GLY A 220 18.76 -7.10 -0.49
N VAL A 221 18.17 -6.23 -1.30
CA VAL A 221 17.45 -5.03 -0.88
C VAL A 221 15.96 -5.18 -1.20
N PHE A 222 15.12 -4.85 -0.24
CA PHE A 222 13.68 -4.86 -0.41
C PHE A 222 13.11 -3.44 -0.36
N LEU A 223 12.24 -3.10 -1.30
CA LEU A 223 11.53 -1.83 -1.36
C LEU A 223 10.07 -2.06 -0.99
N SER A 224 9.63 -1.50 0.14
CA SER A 224 8.31 -1.79 0.67
C SER A 224 7.18 -1.03 -0.06
N ASN A 225 5.95 -1.40 0.25
CA ASN A 225 4.76 -0.60 -0.02
C ASN A 225 4.80 0.72 0.75
N GLY A 226 3.93 1.67 0.39
CA GLY A 226 3.81 2.97 1.06
C GLY A 226 2.80 3.90 0.42
N PRO A 227 2.50 5.03 1.07
CA PRO A 227 1.58 6.06 0.59
C PRO A 227 2.30 7.16 -0.21
N GLY A 228 1.49 8.02 -0.85
CA GLY A 228 1.96 9.25 -1.50
C GLY A 228 2.23 9.12 -2.98
N ASP A 229 2.92 10.12 -3.52
CA ASP A 229 3.30 10.20 -4.93
C ASP A 229 4.75 9.74 -5.10
N PRO A 230 5.02 8.63 -5.82
CA PRO A 230 6.37 8.11 -6.01
C PRO A 230 7.31 9.09 -6.72
N ALA A 231 6.78 10.04 -7.48
CA ALA A 231 7.60 11.05 -8.16
C ALA A 231 8.31 12.01 -7.19
N THR A 232 7.85 12.10 -5.94
CA THR A 232 8.45 12.95 -4.91
C THR A 232 9.68 12.33 -4.23
N MET A 233 9.92 11.03 -4.41
CA MET A 233 10.92 10.24 -3.69
C MET A 233 12.30 10.25 -4.37
N THR A 234 12.79 11.43 -4.75
CA THR A 234 14.02 11.58 -5.56
C THR A 234 15.26 10.94 -4.92
N GLU A 235 15.47 11.15 -3.63
CA GLU A 235 16.62 10.59 -2.90
C GLU A 235 16.57 9.06 -2.82
N THR A 236 15.40 8.49 -2.54
CA THR A 236 15.20 7.04 -2.52
C THR A 236 15.38 6.44 -3.93
N ILE A 237 14.91 7.12 -4.98
CA ILE A 237 15.14 6.70 -6.38
C ILE A 237 16.63 6.67 -6.69
N ASP A 238 17.39 7.68 -6.30
CA ASP A 238 18.84 7.74 -6.50
C ASP A 238 19.58 6.67 -5.67
N LEU A 239 19.11 6.37 -4.47
CA LEU A 239 19.61 5.26 -3.66
C LEU A 239 19.41 3.92 -4.39
N VAL A 240 18.21 3.66 -4.94
CA VAL A 240 17.93 2.43 -5.69
C VAL A 240 18.81 2.32 -6.94
N ARG A 241 19.10 3.43 -7.62
CA ARG A 241 20.06 3.45 -8.73
C ARG A 241 21.47 3.00 -8.33
N LYS A 242 21.95 3.40 -7.14
CA LYS A 242 23.24 2.93 -6.58
C LYS A 242 23.18 1.43 -6.27
N VAL A 243 22.09 0.95 -5.66
CA VAL A 243 21.88 -0.49 -5.36
C VAL A 243 21.93 -1.33 -6.64
N LEU A 244 21.27 -0.88 -7.72
CA LEU A 244 21.28 -1.55 -9.03
C LEU A 244 22.68 -1.52 -9.69
N ALA A 245 23.42 -0.43 -9.55
CA ALA A 245 24.78 -0.31 -10.09
C ALA A 245 25.75 -1.30 -9.42
N GLU A 246 25.57 -1.55 -8.12
CA GLU A 246 26.35 -2.53 -7.34
C GLU A 246 25.86 -3.99 -7.49
N GLU A 247 24.90 -4.23 -8.36
CA GLU A 247 24.36 -5.56 -8.68
C GLU A 247 23.79 -6.30 -7.45
N ILE A 248 23.31 -5.56 -6.44
CA ILE A 248 22.64 -6.15 -5.27
C ILE A 248 21.23 -6.55 -5.68
N PRO A 249 20.77 -7.80 -5.40
CA PRO A 249 19.42 -8.24 -5.70
C PRO A 249 18.34 -7.33 -5.12
N VAL A 250 17.32 -6.97 -5.93
CA VAL A 250 16.23 -6.07 -5.52
C VAL A 250 14.87 -6.72 -5.72
N PHE A 251 14.01 -6.61 -4.71
CA PHE A 251 12.59 -6.90 -4.82
C PHE A 251 11.77 -5.70 -4.36
N GLY A 252 10.81 -5.25 -5.16
CA GLY A 252 9.92 -4.12 -4.83
C GLY A 252 8.45 -4.50 -4.86
N ILE A 253 7.67 -4.05 -3.87
CA ILE A 253 6.22 -4.26 -3.77
C ILE A 253 5.50 -2.91 -3.77
N CYS A 254 4.47 -2.78 -4.61
CA CYS A 254 3.54 -1.66 -4.67
C CYS A 254 4.26 -0.32 -4.85
N PHE A 255 4.43 0.50 -3.83
CA PHE A 255 5.21 1.74 -3.90
C PHE A 255 6.67 1.44 -4.28
N GLY A 256 7.24 0.35 -3.75
CA GLY A 256 8.58 -0.11 -4.12
C GLY A 256 8.71 -0.52 -5.59
N HIS A 257 7.66 -1.05 -6.22
CA HIS A 257 7.61 -1.27 -7.66
C HIS A 257 7.68 0.06 -8.44
N GLN A 258 6.94 1.06 -7.98
CA GLN A 258 6.94 2.39 -8.60
C GLN A 258 8.30 3.07 -8.45
N ILE A 259 8.94 2.98 -7.28
CA ILE A 259 10.28 3.50 -7.02
C ILE A 259 11.32 2.79 -7.91
N LEU A 260 11.26 1.45 -8.02
CA LEU A 260 12.13 0.71 -8.93
C LEU A 260 11.93 1.16 -10.38
N GLY A 261 10.68 1.26 -10.85
CA GLY A 261 10.36 1.75 -12.19
C GLY A 261 10.89 3.16 -12.45
N ARG A 262 10.78 4.07 -11.49
CA ARG A 262 11.35 5.41 -11.54
C ARG A 262 12.88 5.37 -11.62
N ALA A 263 13.54 4.49 -10.87
CA ALA A 263 14.99 4.31 -10.93
C ALA A 263 15.46 3.82 -12.31
N LEU A 264 14.63 3.01 -12.98
CA LEU A 264 14.85 2.54 -14.35
C LEU A 264 14.56 3.58 -15.43
N GLY A 265 13.99 4.74 -15.06
CA GLY A 265 13.72 5.86 -15.97
C GLY A 265 12.27 5.96 -16.45
N PHE A 266 11.35 5.13 -15.94
CA PHE A 266 9.93 5.24 -16.27
C PHE A 266 9.26 6.37 -15.49
N GLU A 267 8.24 6.98 -16.10
CA GLU A 267 7.35 7.91 -15.42
C GLU A 267 6.25 7.16 -14.66
N THR A 268 5.68 7.84 -13.65
CA THR A 268 4.46 7.40 -12.97
C THR A 268 3.32 8.34 -13.26
N TYR A 269 2.09 7.80 -13.29
CA TYR A 269 0.89 8.59 -13.48
C TYR A 269 -0.18 8.20 -12.48
N LYS A 270 -1.07 9.15 -12.16
CA LYS A 270 -2.19 8.89 -11.27
C LYS A 270 -3.31 8.19 -12.02
N LEU A 271 -3.75 7.04 -11.50
CA LEU A 271 -4.95 6.35 -11.97
C LEU A 271 -6.21 7.15 -11.61
N GLN A 272 -7.24 7.06 -12.43
CA GLN A 272 -8.49 7.80 -12.21
C GLN A 272 -9.09 7.53 -10.82
N PHE A 273 -9.22 6.27 -10.42
CA PHE A 273 -9.72 5.89 -9.09
C PHE A 273 -8.83 4.89 -8.35
N GLY A 274 -7.73 4.44 -8.97
CA GLY A 274 -6.79 3.46 -8.42
C GLY A 274 -7.34 2.04 -8.38
N HIS A 275 -6.45 1.09 -8.03
CA HIS A 275 -6.82 -0.30 -7.81
C HIS A 275 -6.84 -0.58 -6.31
N ARG A 276 -8.03 -0.99 -5.78
CA ARG A 276 -8.20 -1.37 -4.36
C ARG A 276 -9.18 -2.52 -4.25
N GLY A 277 -8.73 -3.58 -3.61
CA GLY A 277 -9.51 -4.81 -3.43
C GLY A 277 -8.63 -6.03 -3.38
N ILE A 278 -9.25 -7.17 -3.08
CA ILE A 278 -8.57 -8.45 -2.84
C ILE A 278 -8.89 -9.49 -3.93
N ASN A 279 -9.40 -9.07 -5.09
CA ASN A 279 -9.87 -9.95 -6.15
C ASN A 279 -9.52 -9.40 -7.55
N GLN A 280 -8.33 -8.84 -7.70
CA GLN A 280 -7.88 -8.26 -8.96
C GLN A 280 -7.13 -9.32 -9.79
N PRO A 281 -7.58 -9.59 -11.05
CA PRO A 281 -6.92 -10.56 -11.90
C PRO A 281 -5.68 -9.95 -12.56
N VAL A 282 -4.54 -10.59 -12.40
CA VAL A 282 -3.26 -10.21 -12.99
C VAL A 282 -2.72 -11.36 -13.81
N LEU A 283 -2.31 -11.06 -15.04
CA LEU A 283 -1.65 -12.04 -15.91
C LEU A 283 -0.15 -12.03 -15.65
N ASP A 284 0.41 -13.15 -15.21
CA ASP A 284 1.84 -13.44 -15.30
C ASP A 284 2.19 -13.84 -16.74
N ARG A 285 2.91 -12.99 -17.45
CA ARG A 285 3.30 -13.20 -18.84
C ARG A 285 4.31 -14.32 -19.02
N LYS A 286 5.12 -14.60 -18.02
CA LYS A 286 6.16 -15.63 -18.07
C LYS A 286 5.54 -17.03 -18.04
N THR A 287 4.49 -17.22 -17.26
CA THR A 287 3.82 -18.52 -17.11
C THR A 287 2.50 -18.63 -17.87
N GLY A 288 1.92 -17.50 -18.29
CA GLY A 288 0.59 -17.42 -18.88
C GLY A 288 -0.55 -17.65 -17.89
N LYS A 289 -0.26 -17.67 -16.57
CA LYS A 289 -1.26 -17.87 -15.52
C LYS A 289 -1.90 -16.55 -15.14
N VAL A 290 -3.16 -16.65 -14.72
CA VAL A 290 -3.89 -15.54 -14.08
C VAL A 290 -3.86 -15.80 -12.59
N GLU A 291 -3.40 -14.80 -11.85
CA GLU A 291 -3.39 -14.78 -10.39
C GLU A 291 -4.47 -13.83 -9.88
N ILE A 292 -5.12 -14.19 -8.80
CA ILE A 292 -6.02 -13.28 -8.10
C ILE A 292 -5.22 -12.61 -6.99
N THR A 293 -5.20 -11.28 -7.01
CA THR A 293 -4.26 -10.49 -6.22
C THR A 293 -4.93 -9.41 -5.40
N ALA A 294 -4.24 -8.95 -4.34
CA ALA A 294 -4.66 -7.84 -3.50
C ALA A 294 -3.96 -6.55 -3.94
N HIS A 295 -4.72 -5.46 -4.07
CA HIS A 295 -4.22 -4.16 -4.52
C HIS A 295 -4.63 -3.04 -3.57
N ASN A 296 -3.75 -2.06 -3.44
CA ASN A 296 -4.01 -0.75 -2.85
C ASN A 296 -3.03 0.29 -3.42
N HIS A 297 -3.29 0.79 -4.62
CA HIS A 297 -2.46 1.85 -5.21
C HIS A 297 -3.29 2.84 -6.03
N GLY A 298 -2.85 4.10 -6.05
CA GLY A 298 -3.45 5.20 -6.81
C GLY A 298 -2.58 5.68 -7.96
N PHE A 299 -1.34 5.20 -8.05
CA PHE A 299 -0.40 5.48 -9.12
C PHE A 299 0.03 4.21 -9.83
N ALA A 300 0.48 4.32 -11.07
CA ALA A 300 1.00 3.23 -11.88
C ALA A 300 2.20 3.69 -12.71
N LEU A 301 2.99 2.74 -13.20
CA LEU A 301 4.12 3.00 -14.09
C LEU A 301 3.68 3.16 -15.54
N GLN A 302 4.25 4.16 -16.21
CA GLN A 302 4.14 4.34 -17.65
C GLN A 302 5.27 3.55 -18.34
N ALA A 303 5.20 2.23 -18.28
CA ALA A 303 6.14 1.33 -18.95
C ALA A 303 5.48 0.68 -20.18
N PRO A 304 6.27 0.18 -21.16
CA PRO A 304 5.74 -0.52 -22.33
C PRO A 304 4.88 -1.73 -21.91
N THR A 305 3.62 -1.76 -22.35
CA THR A 305 2.70 -2.86 -22.01
C THR A 305 2.88 -4.09 -22.88
N ASP A 306 3.66 -4.03 -23.95
CA ASP A 306 3.87 -5.09 -24.94
C ASP A 306 5.08 -5.98 -24.64
N GLY A 307 5.89 -5.67 -23.64
CA GLY A 307 6.90 -6.60 -23.15
C GLY A 307 8.26 -6.00 -22.84
N ASP A 308 9.23 -6.03 -23.75
CA ASP A 308 10.65 -5.80 -23.49
C ASP A 308 11.00 -4.31 -23.48
N PHE A 309 11.95 -3.95 -22.64
CA PHE A 309 12.52 -2.61 -22.59
C PHE A 309 14.05 -2.68 -22.34
N SER A 310 14.74 -1.60 -22.61
CA SER A 310 16.17 -1.47 -22.33
C SER A 310 16.41 -0.32 -21.36
N THR A 311 17.35 -0.52 -20.46
CA THR A 311 17.77 0.48 -19.45
C THR A 311 19.30 0.59 -19.43
N VAL A 312 19.83 1.57 -18.70
CA VAL A 312 21.28 1.66 -18.43
C VAL A 312 21.82 0.48 -17.62
N TYR A 313 20.93 -0.32 -17.02
CA TYR A 313 21.26 -1.52 -16.24
C TYR A 313 21.08 -2.82 -17.02
N GLY A 314 20.77 -2.75 -18.31
CA GLY A 314 20.53 -3.90 -19.19
C GLY A 314 19.08 -4.06 -19.63
N PRO A 315 18.77 -5.19 -20.28
CA PRO A 315 17.43 -5.50 -20.75
C PRO A 315 16.49 -5.82 -19.60
N GLY A 316 15.21 -5.48 -19.77
CA GLY A 316 14.16 -5.80 -18.84
C GLY A 316 12.86 -6.17 -19.52
N HIS A 317 11.92 -6.68 -18.73
CA HIS A 317 10.62 -7.17 -19.19
C HIS A 317 9.50 -6.70 -18.30
N VAL A 318 8.34 -6.38 -18.89
CA VAL A 318 7.07 -6.29 -18.17
C VAL A 318 6.56 -7.70 -17.94
N THR A 319 6.58 -8.13 -16.69
CA THR A 319 6.27 -9.52 -16.30
C THR A 319 4.79 -9.74 -15.98
N HIS A 320 4.12 -8.71 -15.46
CA HIS A 320 2.72 -8.80 -15.03
C HIS A 320 1.91 -7.62 -15.55
N VAL A 321 0.65 -7.90 -15.90
CA VAL A 321 -0.31 -6.88 -16.35
C VAL A 321 -1.70 -7.13 -15.76
N SER A 322 -2.39 -6.07 -15.39
CA SER A 322 -3.80 -6.11 -14.96
C SER A 322 -4.69 -6.53 -16.14
N LEU A 323 -5.56 -7.52 -15.92
CA LEU A 323 -6.53 -7.93 -16.94
C LEU A 323 -7.74 -7.00 -17.02
N ASN A 324 -7.92 -6.10 -16.06
CA ASN A 324 -9.04 -5.17 -16.06
C ASN A 324 -8.81 -3.99 -17.02
N ASP A 325 -7.57 -3.51 -17.12
CA ASP A 325 -7.27 -2.26 -17.85
C ASP A 325 -5.86 -2.22 -18.49
N GLY A 326 -5.09 -3.31 -18.38
CA GLY A 326 -3.77 -3.42 -19.00
C GLY A 326 -2.65 -2.63 -18.26
N VAL A 327 -2.89 -2.14 -17.06
CA VAL A 327 -1.86 -1.48 -16.25
C VAL A 327 -0.70 -2.43 -15.99
N VAL A 328 0.53 -1.90 -16.02
CA VAL A 328 1.75 -2.67 -15.71
C VAL A 328 1.77 -3.00 -14.22
N GLU A 329 1.83 -4.30 -13.94
CA GLU A 329 1.75 -4.87 -12.60
C GLU A 329 3.05 -5.56 -12.15
N GLY A 330 4.07 -5.59 -12.99
CA GLY A 330 5.37 -6.15 -12.62
C GLY A 330 6.46 -5.92 -13.67
N LEU A 331 7.69 -5.77 -13.17
CA LEU A 331 8.91 -5.59 -13.96
C LEU A 331 9.99 -6.59 -13.52
N GLU A 332 10.90 -6.92 -14.45
CA GLU A 332 12.10 -7.72 -14.20
C GLU A 332 13.29 -7.15 -14.98
N LEU A 333 14.46 -7.10 -14.34
CA LEU A 333 15.77 -6.94 -14.96
C LEU A 333 16.53 -8.26 -14.85
N SER A 334 16.54 -9.05 -15.90
CA SER A 334 17.04 -10.43 -15.86
C SER A 334 18.54 -10.53 -15.58
N GLU A 335 19.34 -9.53 -16.01
CA GLU A 335 20.81 -9.52 -15.88
C GLU A 335 21.30 -8.87 -14.58
N ARG A 336 20.41 -8.19 -13.83
CA ARG A 336 20.77 -7.42 -12.60
C ARG A 336 20.11 -7.96 -11.33
N GLY A 337 19.39 -9.07 -11.45
CA GLY A 337 18.76 -9.64 -10.27
C GLY A 337 17.73 -8.71 -9.61
N ALA A 338 16.92 -8.01 -10.40
CA ALA A 338 15.89 -7.12 -9.85
C ALA A 338 14.51 -7.45 -10.43
N PHE A 339 13.49 -7.49 -9.57
CA PHE A 339 12.10 -7.58 -10.00
C PHE A 339 11.17 -6.86 -9.04
N SER A 340 9.95 -6.58 -9.50
CA SER A 340 8.93 -5.94 -8.66
C SER A 340 7.53 -6.29 -9.13
N VAL A 341 6.56 -6.15 -8.20
CA VAL A 341 5.13 -6.28 -8.48
C VAL A 341 4.37 -5.12 -7.86
N GLN A 342 3.31 -4.66 -8.56
CA GLN A 342 2.47 -3.55 -8.09
C GLN A 342 1.47 -3.98 -7.02
N TYR A 343 1.05 -5.24 -7.03
CA TYR A 343 0.13 -5.83 -6.07
C TYR A 343 0.85 -6.36 -4.82
N HIS A 344 0.09 -6.87 -3.86
CA HIS A 344 0.56 -7.29 -2.54
C HIS A 344 0.61 -8.83 -2.43
N PRO A 345 1.76 -9.49 -2.67
CA PRO A 345 1.90 -10.95 -2.55
C PRO A 345 1.84 -11.45 -1.09
N GLU A 346 2.08 -10.58 -0.11
CA GLU A 346 1.91 -10.87 1.32
C GLU A 346 0.44 -11.00 1.72
N ALA A 347 -0.45 -10.37 0.99
CA ALA A 347 -1.92 -10.43 1.00
C ALA A 347 -2.54 -10.92 2.32
N ALA A 348 -2.29 -10.21 3.43
CA ALA A 348 -2.81 -10.59 4.75
C ALA A 348 -4.35 -10.71 4.73
N ALA A 349 -5.03 -9.83 4.00
CA ALA A 349 -6.44 -9.95 3.67
C ALA A 349 -6.60 -10.24 2.18
N GLY A 350 -6.60 -11.48 1.78
CA GLY A 350 -6.80 -11.81 0.37
C GLY A 350 -6.20 -13.17 -0.04
N PRO A 351 -6.17 -13.46 -1.34
CA PRO A 351 -5.63 -14.70 -1.87
C PRO A 351 -4.10 -14.74 -1.75
N HIS A 352 -3.55 -15.93 -1.57
CA HIS A 352 -2.11 -16.18 -1.43
C HIS A 352 -1.47 -16.70 -2.72
N ASP A 353 -2.11 -16.55 -3.87
CA ASP A 353 -1.64 -17.05 -5.17
C ASP A 353 -0.23 -16.58 -5.49
N ALA A 354 0.10 -15.36 -5.11
CA ALA A 354 1.38 -14.71 -5.40
C ALA A 354 2.46 -14.88 -4.30
N ALA A 355 2.19 -15.63 -3.22
CA ALA A 355 3.14 -15.79 -2.11
C ALA A 355 4.49 -16.39 -2.53
N TYR A 356 4.53 -17.13 -3.65
CA TYR A 356 5.76 -17.68 -4.25
C TYR A 356 6.78 -16.60 -4.64
N LEU A 357 6.40 -15.34 -4.79
CA LEU A 357 7.32 -14.25 -5.13
C LEU A 357 8.38 -14.02 -4.05
N PHE A 358 8.08 -14.33 -2.79
CA PHE A 358 9.10 -14.34 -1.74
C PHE A 358 10.10 -15.48 -1.92
N ASP A 359 9.66 -16.65 -2.42
CA ASP A 359 10.56 -17.75 -2.77
C ASP A 359 11.41 -17.41 -4.00
N ARG A 360 10.82 -16.67 -4.96
CA ARG A 360 11.56 -16.11 -6.10
C ARG A 360 12.65 -15.15 -5.64
N PHE A 361 12.41 -14.30 -4.63
CA PHE A 361 13.42 -13.41 -4.07
C PHE A 361 14.56 -14.20 -3.42
N VAL A 362 14.26 -15.30 -2.70
CA VAL A 362 15.28 -16.23 -2.19
C VAL A 362 16.12 -16.80 -3.33
N HIS A 363 15.50 -17.29 -4.41
CA HIS A 363 16.22 -17.81 -5.57
C HIS A 363 17.10 -16.74 -6.23
N LEU A 364 16.63 -15.51 -6.29
CA LEU A 364 17.37 -14.38 -6.85
C LEU A 364 18.67 -14.13 -6.06
N MET A 365 18.60 -14.11 -4.73
CA MET A 365 19.79 -13.95 -3.87
C MET A 365 20.78 -15.12 -4.01
N VAL A 366 20.31 -16.34 -4.30
CA VAL A 366 21.19 -17.48 -4.61
C VAL A 366 21.85 -17.32 -5.97
N GLN A 367 21.11 -16.85 -6.98
CA GLN A 367 21.58 -16.72 -8.35
C GLN A 367 22.56 -15.56 -8.54
N TYR A 368 22.35 -14.47 -7.78
CA TYR A 368 23.16 -13.26 -7.81
C TYR A 368 23.80 -13.04 -6.43
N PRO A 369 24.72 -13.93 -5.98
CA PRO A 369 25.37 -13.76 -4.70
C PRO A 369 26.20 -12.48 -4.74
N ARG A 370 26.16 -11.73 -3.63
CA ARG A 370 27.00 -10.55 -3.48
C ARG A 370 28.47 -10.88 -3.73
N LYS A 371 29.12 -10.06 -4.55
CA LYS A 371 30.58 -10.14 -4.72
C LYS A 371 31.25 -9.75 -3.41
N VAL A 372 31.77 -10.71 -2.66
CA VAL A 372 32.62 -10.44 -1.51
C VAL A 372 33.94 -9.93 -2.06
N GLU A 373 34.26 -8.65 -1.87
CA GLU A 373 35.63 -8.19 -2.10
C GLU A 373 36.55 -9.02 -1.19
N ALA A 374 37.46 -9.79 -1.80
CA ALA A 374 38.49 -10.48 -1.07
C ALA A 374 39.38 -9.40 -0.41
N LEU A 375 39.34 -9.32 0.93
CA LEU A 375 40.22 -8.52 1.75
C LEU A 375 41.69 -8.95 1.55
#